data_c516570051bcb87d2873df8863418dd5
#
_entry.id   c516570051bcb87d2873df8863418dd5
#
_cell.length_a   1.000
_cell.length_b   1.000
_cell.length_c   1.000
_cell.angle_alpha   90.00
_cell.angle_beta   90.00
_cell.angle_gamma   90.00
#
_symmetry.space_group_name_H-M   'P 1'
#
loop_
_entity.id
_entity.type
_entity.pdbx_description
1 polymer ?
#
loop_
_entity_poly.entity_id
_entity_poly.type
_entity_poly.pdbx_seq_one_letter_code
_entity_poly.pdbx_strand_id
1 'polypeptide(L)'
;MPRRRPEQADSLPLTLLRSVALFALAAVAEIGGAWLIWQGVREHRGVLWIGAGVLALGAYGFVATLQPDASFGRILAAYGGIFVAGSLAWGVLVDKFQPDRWDIIGAAICLLGVSVIMYAPRGS
;
A
#
# COMPACT_ATOMS: atom_id res chain seq x y z
N MET A 1 -9.55 6.12 32.51
CA MET A 1 -8.89 6.35 31.26
C MET A 1 -7.39 6.56 31.46
N PRO A 2 -6.59 5.67 30.91
CA PRO A 2 -5.16 5.83 31.09
C PRO A 2 -4.68 7.08 30.35
N ARG A 3 -3.91 7.89 31.04
CA ARG A 3 -3.26 9.04 30.41
C ARG A 3 -2.11 8.53 29.54
N ARG A 4 -1.96 9.15 28.36
CA ARG A 4 -0.78 8.88 27.58
C ARG A 4 0.45 9.35 28.34
N ARG A 5 1.47 8.51 28.32
CA ARG A 5 2.75 8.92 28.90
C ARG A 5 3.38 9.99 28.01
N PRO A 6 4.17 10.91 28.58
CA PRO A 6 4.84 11.94 27.76
C PRO A 6 5.63 11.37 26.60
N GLU A 7 6.32 10.26 26.79
CA GLU A 7 7.08 9.62 25.74
C GLU A 7 6.20 9.08 24.61
N GLN A 8 4.96 8.66 24.92
CA GLN A 8 4.02 8.23 23.88
C GLN A 8 3.54 9.40 23.02
N ALA A 9 3.28 10.55 23.67
CA ALA A 9 2.88 11.75 22.94
C ALA A 9 4.00 12.22 22.03
N ASP A 10 5.25 12.20 22.52
CA ASP A 10 6.41 12.61 21.74
C ASP A 10 6.70 11.66 20.58
N SER A 11 6.26 10.39 20.68
CA SER A 11 6.50 9.40 19.64
C SER A 11 5.43 9.36 18.56
N LEU A 12 4.32 10.12 18.70
CA LEU A 12 3.24 10.10 17.71
C LEU A 12 3.71 10.44 16.29
N PRO A 13 4.54 11.49 16.06
CA PRO A 13 5.05 11.75 14.72
C PRO A 13 5.89 10.62 14.16
N LEU A 14 6.69 9.96 15.01
CA LEU A 14 7.49 8.81 14.59
C LEU A 14 6.60 7.63 14.22
N THR A 15 5.52 7.41 14.97
CA THR A 15 4.55 6.34 14.66
C THR A 15 3.89 6.59 13.31
N LEU A 16 3.48 7.84 13.03
CA LEU A 16 2.89 8.19 11.75
C LEU A 16 3.89 8.00 10.60
N LEU A 17 5.14 8.47 10.79
CA LEU A 17 6.18 8.28 9.79
C LEU A 17 6.42 6.81 9.51
N ARG A 18 6.50 6.01 10.56
CA ARG A 18 6.70 4.57 10.44
C ARG A 18 5.55 3.94 9.65
N SER A 19 4.31 4.30 9.98
CA SER A 19 3.14 3.75 9.31
C SER A 19 3.13 4.12 7.83
N VAL A 20 3.38 5.38 7.50
CA VAL A 20 3.43 5.84 6.11
C VAL A 20 4.56 5.15 5.34
N ALA A 21 5.73 5.05 5.97
CA ALA A 21 6.87 4.38 5.34
C ALA A 21 6.57 2.91 5.07
N LEU A 22 5.91 2.22 6.01
CA LEU A 22 5.53 0.82 5.83
C LEU A 22 4.49 0.66 4.73
N PHE A 23 3.50 1.57 4.64
CA PHE A 23 2.54 1.55 3.54
C PHE A 23 3.22 1.76 2.20
N ALA A 24 4.15 2.72 2.12
CA ALA A 24 4.87 3.00 0.88
C ALA A 24 5.72 1.79 0.47
N LEU A 25 6.45 1.21 1.41
CA LEU A 25 7.28 0.03 1.15
C LEU A 25 6.42 -1.15 0.72
N ALA A 26 5.32 -1.39 1.41
CA ALA A 26 4.40 -2.47 1.07
C ALA A 26 3.79 -2.27 -0.31
N ALA A 27 3.40 -1.03 -0.65
CA ALA A 27 2.82 -0.73 -1.95
C ALA A 27 3.84 -0.98 -3.07
N VAL A 28 5.08 -0.56 -2.89
CA VAL A 28 6.13 -0.80 -3.87
C VAL A 28 6.37 -2.31 -4.03
N ALA A 29 6.43 -3.05 -2.94
CA ALA A 29 6.65 -4.50 -2.98
C ALA A 29 5.48 -5.20 -3.66
N GLU A 30 4.25 -4.81 -3.36
CA GLU A 30 3.05 -5.41 -3.93
C GLU A 30 2.92 -5.10 -5.41
N ILE A 31 3.00 -3.82 -5.77
CA ILE A 31 2.84 -3.40 -7.16
C ILE A 31 4.04 -3.86 -7.99
N GLY A 32 5.24 -3.64 -7.47
CA GLY A 32 6.46 -4.06 -8.15
C GLY A 32 6.53 -5.57 -8.32
N GLY A 33 6.10 -6.33 -7.30
CA GLY A 33 6.06 -7.78 -7.37
C GLY A 33 5.11 -8.28 -8.45
N ALA A 34 3.90 -7.72 -8.50
CA ALA A 34 2.92 -8.07 -9.52
C ALA A 34 3.45 -7.70 -10.92
N TRP A 35 4.09 -6.54 -11.03
CA TRP A 35 4.67 -6.09 -12.29
C TRP A 35 5.79 -7.02 -12.76
N LEU A 36 6.64 -7.49 -11.85
CA LEU A 36 7.71 -8.43 -12.18
C LEU A 36 7.14 -9.74 -12.72
N ILE A 37 6.07 -10.25 -12.11
CA ILE A 37 5.42 -11.47 -12.60
C ILE A 37 4.82 -11.21 -13.98
N TRP A 38 4.17 -10.05 -14.16
CA TRP A 38 3.63 -9.67 -15.46
C TRP A 38 4.73 -9.66 -16.52
N GLN A 39 5.89 -9.05 -16.22
CA GLN A 39 7.01 -9.02 -17.15
C GLN A 39 7.50 -10.43 -17.48
N GLY A 40 7.57 -11.30 -16.49
CA GLY A 40 8.04 -12.66 -16.69
C GLY A 40 7.07 -13.50 -17.51
N VAL A 41 5.77 -13.34 -17.31
CA VAL A 41 4.75 -14.16 -17.98
C VAL A 41 4.25 -13.51 -19.27
N ARG A 42 3.72 -12.29 -19.18
CA ARG A 42 3.07 -11.64 -20.33
C ARG A 42 4.07 -11.09 -21.33
N GLU A 43 5.19 -10.60 -20.85
CA GLU A 43 6.24 -10.05 -21.71
C GLU A 43 7.35 -11.05 -21.99
N HIS A 44 7.19 -12.30 -21.56
CA HIS A 44 8.09 -13.42 -21.84
C HIS A 44 9.53 -13.19 -21.41
N ARG A 45 9.73 -12.49 -20.27
CA ARG A 45 11.08 -12.22 -19.77
C ARG A 45 11.69 -13.37 -18.97
N GLY A 46 10.86 -14.34 -18.56
CA GLY A 46 11.37 -15.58 -18.01
C GLY A 46 11.23 -15.76 -16.51
N VAL A 47 11.74 -16.89 -16.04
CA VAL A 47 11.51 -17.39 -14.68
C VAL A 47 12.15 -16.50 -13.61
N LEU A 48 13.29 -15.87 -13.91
CA LEU A 48 13.93 -15.00 -12.91
C LEU A 48 13.05 -13.81 -12.54
N TRP A 49 12.35 -13.24 -13.51
CA TRP A 49 11.42 -12.16 -13.25
C TRP A 49 10.23 -12.62 -12.42
N ILE A 50 9.71 -13.81 -12.74
CA ILE A 50 8.61 -14.40 -11.98
C ILE A 50 9.04 -14.65 -10.53
N GLY A 51 10.22 -15.25 -10.34
CA GLY A 51 10.74 -15.55 -9.02
C GLY A 51 10.96 -14.30 -8.19
N ALA A 52 11.53 -13.25 -8.79
CA ALA A 52 11.73 -11.97 -8.12
C ALA A 52 10.38 -11.37 -7.69
N GLY A 53 9.35 -11.47 -8.56
CA GLY A 53 8.02 -10.98 -8.23
C GLY A 53 7.39 -11.74 -7.08
N VAL A 54 7.52 -13.06 -7.07
CA VAL A 54 7.01 -13.89 -5.97
C VAL A 54 7.67 -13.49 -4.65
N LEU A 55 8.98 -13.28 -4.65
CA LEU A 55 9.70 -12.86 -3.46
C LEU A 55 9.23 -11.48 -2.97
N ALA A 56 9.02 -10.55 -3.91
CA ALA A 56 8.55 -9.21 -3.54
C ALA A 56 7.14 -9.26 -2.94
N LEU A 57 6.25 -10.09 -3.50
CA LEU A 57 4.90 -10.24 -2.95
C LEU A 57 4.93 -10.89 -1.58
N GLY A 58 5.84 -11.86 -1.36
CA GLY A 58 6.03 -12.45 -0.04
C GLY A 58 6.52 -11.42 0.96
N ALA A 59 7.46 -10.59 0.55
CA ALA A 59 7.97 -9.51 1.39
C ALA A 59 6.86 -8.52 1.76
N TYR A 60 5.97 -8.20 0.83
CA TYR A 60 4.82 -7.36 1.11
C TYR A 60 3.99 -7.93 2.26
N GLY A 61 3.72 -9.23 2.24
CA GLY A 61 2.94 -9.86 3.30
C GLY A 61 3.58 -9.70 4.68
N PHE A 62 4.90 -9.84 4.75
CA PHE A 62 5.62 -9.65 6.01
C PHE A 62 5.63 -8.18 6.45
N VAL A 63 5.85 -7.27 5.52
CA VAL A 63 5.86 -5.83 5.84
C VAL A 63 4.51 -5.40 6.41
N ALA A 64 3.42 -5.95 5.88
CA ALA A 64 2.08 -5.62 6.37
C ALA A 64 1.90 -5.96 7.85
N THR A 65 2.57 -7.01 8.34
CA THR A 65 2.48 -7.39 9.75
C THR A 65 3.16 -6.40 10.69
N LEU A 66 3.97 -5.51 10.16
CA LEU A 66 4.69 -4.53 10.97
C LEU A 66 3.88 -3.25 11.24
N GLN A 67 2.68 -3.14 10.66
CA GLN A 67 1.81 -2.00 10.92
C GLN A 67 1.37 -1.98 12.38
N PRO A 68 1.27 -0.79 12.99
CA PRO A 68 0.87 -0.67 14.40
C PRO A 68 -0.56 -1.12 14.69
N ASP A 69 -1.46 -1.01 13.70
CA ASP A 69 -2.86 -1.43 13.88
C ASP A 69 -2.93 -2.96 13.89
N ALA A 70 -3.69 -3.51 14.82
CA ALA A 70 -3.86 -4.95 14.95
C ALA A 70 -4.98 -5.52 14.08
N SER A 71 -5.76 -4.67 13.42
CA SER A 71 -6.92 -5.10 12.63
C SER A 71 -6.51 -5.44 11.21
N PHE A 72 -6.30 -6.71 10.96
CA PHE A 72 -5.86 -7.22 9.65
C PHE A 72 -6.73 -6.72 8.50
N GLY A 73 -8.06 -6.82 8.66
CA GLY A 73 -8.98 -6.40 7.59
C GLY A 73 -8.89 -4.92 7.27
N ARG A 74 -8.73 -4.09 8.30
CA ARG A 74 -8.60 -2.64 8.12
C ARG A 74 -7.30 -2.29 7.43
N ILE A 75 -6.21 -2.94 7.81
CA ILE A 75 -4.91 -2.73 7.17
C ILE A 75 -4.98 -3.10 5.69
N LEU A 76 -5.56 -4.26 5.37
CA LEU A 76 -5.67 -4.68 3.97
C LEU A 76 -6.60 -3.79 3.17
N ALA A 77 -7.69 -3.31 3.78
CA ALA A 77 -8.58 -2.37 3.10
C ALA A 77 -7.85 -1.07 2.75
N ALA A 78 -7.02 -0.57 3.67
CA ALA A 78 -6.22 0.62 3.42
C ALA A 78 -5.21 0.37 2.30
N TYR A 79 -4.54 -0.77 2.32
CA TYR A 79 -3.60 -1.13 1.24
C TYR A 79 -4.32 -1.23 -0.10
N GLY A 80 -5.54 -1.78 -0.12
CA GLY A 80 -6.30 -1.93 -1.35
C GLY A 80 -6.57 -0.60 -2.04
N GLY A 81 -6.96 0.42 -1.28
CA GLY A 81 -7.20 1.75 -1.83
C GLY A 81 -5.92 2.43 -2.29
N ILE A 82 -4.87 2.33 -1.48
CA ILE A 82 -3.56 2.85 -1.85
C ILE A 82 -3.02 2.11 -3.08
N PHE A 83 -3.28 0.81 -3.16
CA PHE A 83 -2.89 0.00 -4.29
C PHE A 83 -3.49 0.53 -5.60
N VAL A 84 -4.76 0.92 -5.59
CA VAL A 84 -5.40 1.46 -6.80
C VAL A 84 -4.66 2.70 -7.29
N ALA A 85 -4.46 3.68 -6.40
CA ALA A 85 -3.76 4.92 -6.77
C ALA A 85 -2.31 4.64 -7.14
N GLY A 86 -1.64 3.79 -6.38
CA GLY A 86 -0.25 3.43 -6.63
C GLY A 86 -0.06 2.69 -7.95
N SER A 87 -1.01 1.85 -8.32
CA SER A 87 -0.95 1.10 -9.58
C SER A 87 -1.04 2.05 -10.78
N LEU A 88 -1.92 3.04 -10.71
CA LEU A 88 -2.02 4.04 -11.77
C LEU A 88 -0.73 4.87 -11.85
N ALA A 89 -0.19 5.27 -10.70
CA ALA A 89 1.07 6.00 -10.66
C ALA A 89 2.23 5.17 -11.24
N TRP A 90 2.29 3.91 -10.88
CA TRP A 90 3.31 3.00 -11.42
C TRP A 90 3.20 2.91 -12.94
N GLY A 91 1.97 2.74 -13.44
CA GLY A 91 1.75 2.66 -14.88
C GLY A 91 2.24 3.89 -15.61
N VAL A 92 1.97 5.08 -15.03
CA VAL A 92 2.43 6.35 -15.61
C VAL A 92 3.95 6.43 -15.61
N LEU A 93 4.58 6.09 -14.48
CA LEU A 93 6.01 6.28 -14.30
C LEU A 93 6.86 5.21 -14.98
N VAL A 94 6.38 3.97 -15.01
CA VAL A 94 7.18 2.84 -15.49
C VAL A 94 6.75 2.40 -16.89
N ASP A 95 5.45 2.29 -17.12
CA ASP A 95 4.91 1.71 -18.36
C ASP A 95 4.37 2.75 -19.34
N LYS A 96 4.53 4.02 -19.03
CA LYS A 96 4.05 5.14 -19.87
C LYS A 96 2.54 5.08 -20.11
N PHE A 97 1.80 4.53 -19.16
CA PHE A 97 0.35 4.48 -19.19
C PHE A 97 -0.22 5.89 -19.08
N GLN A 98 -1.28 6.16 -19.84
CA GLN A 98 -1.94 7.46 -19.80
C GLN A 98 -3.33 7.29 -19.22
N PRO A 99 -3.53 7.63 -17.93
CA PRO A 99 -4.84 7.49 -17.32
C PRO A 99 -5.82 8.47 -17.89
N ASP A 100 -7.05 8.02 -18.10
CA ASP A 100 -8.14 8.90 -18.51
C ASP A 100 -8.86 9.44 -17.28
N ARG A 101 -9.90 10.26 -17.54
CA ARG A 101 -10.64 10.87 -16.42
C ARG A 101 -11.32 9.84 -15.52
N TRP A 102 -11.71 8.69 -16.07
CA TRP A 102 -12.39 7.65 -15.31
C TRP A 102 -11.43 6.96 -14.35
N ASP A 103 -10.20 6.76 -14.79
CA ASP A 103 -9.14 6.25 -13.91
C ASP A 103 -8.90 7.19 -12.74
N ILE A 104 -8.83 8.49 -13.01
CA ILE A 104 -8.60 9.51 -11.98
C ILE A 104 -9.77 9.57 -11.00
N ILE A 105 -11.00 9.60 -11.52
CA ILE A 105 -12.20 9.64 -10.69
C ILE A 105 -12.26 8.41 -9.80
N GLY A 106 -12.04 7.23 -10.37
CA GLY A 106 -12.06 5.98 -9.60
C GLY A 106 -11.01 5.96 -8.51
N ALA A 107 -9.78 6.38 -8.84
CA ALA A 107 -8.70 6.44 -7.85
C ALA A 107 -9.04 7.42 -6.72
N ALA A 108 -9.62 8.58 -7.06
CA ALA A 108 -10.02 9.57 -6.06
C ALA A 108 -11.08 9.00 -5.11
N ILE A 109 -12.06 8.28 -5.65
CA ILE A 109 -13.10 7.64 -4.83
C ILE A 109 -12.47 6.59 -3.90
N CYS A 110 -11.53 5.79 -4.40
CA CYS A 110 -10.84 4.80 -3.59
C CYS A 110 -10.07 5.45 -2.45
N LEU A 111 -9.37 6.55 -2.72
CA LEU A 111 -8.62 7.26 -1.68
C LEU A 111 -9.56 7.89 -0.65
N LEU A 112 -10.71 8.40 -1.07
CA LEU A 112 -11.73 8.86 -0.13
C LEU A 112 -12.20 7.73 0.76
N GLY A 113 -12.48 6.57 0.18
CA GLY A 113 -12.91 5.39 0.92
C GLY A 113 -11.87 4.96 1.95
N VAL A 114 -10.61 4.93 1.56
CA VAL A 114 -9.50 4.60 2.47
C VAL A 114 -9.42 5.62 3.61
N SER A 115 -9.56 6.90 3.29
CA SER A 115 -9.51 7.95 4.32
C SER A 115 -10.63 7.77 5.34
N VAL A 116 -11.82 7.37 4.91
CA VAL A 116 -12.92 7.07 5.81
C VAL A 116 -12.58 5.88 6.72
N ILE A 117 -12.01 4.82 6.14
CA ILE A 117 -11.64 3.63 6.91
C ILE A 117 -10.60 3.97 7.98
N MET A 118 -9.60 4.78 7.61
CA MET A 118 -8.46 5.05 8.47
C MET A 118 -8.72 6.14 9.49
N TYR A 119 -9.49 7.16 9.14
CA TYR A 119 -9.56 8.38 9.94
C TYR A 119 -10.93 8.74 10.45
N ALA A 120 -11.97 7.99 10.10
CA ALA A 120 -13.31 8.29 10.60
C ALA A 120 -13.32 8.16 12.14
N PRO A 121 -13.95 9.12 12.85
CA PRO A 121 -14.09 8.98 14.29
C PRO A 121 -15.02 7.80 14.59
N ARG A 122 -14.53 6.87 15.39
CA ARG A 122 -15.32 5.70 15.76
C ARG A 122 -15.67 5.77 17.23
N GLY A 123 -16.90 5.44 17.55
CA GLY A 123 -17.28 5.24 18.91
C GLY A 123 -16.40 4.16 19.53
N SER A 124 -15.96 4.35 20.74
CA SER A 124 -15.05 3.44 21.45
C SER A 124 -15.61 2.01 21.55
#